data_918bab8dc7e3e4e8bf65bd6bcb3e2d4d
#
_entry.id   918bab8dc7e3e4e8bf65bd6bcb3e2d4d
#
_cell.length_a   1.000
_cell.length_b   1.000
_cell.length_c   1.000
_cell.angle_alpha   90.00
_cell.angle_beta   90.00
_cell.angle_gamma   90.00
#
_symmetry.space_group_name_H-M   'P 1'
#
loop_
_entity.id
_entity.type
_entity.pdbx_description
1 polymer ?
#
loop_
_entity_poly.entity_id
_entity_poly.type
_entity_poly.pdbx_seq_one_letter_code
_entity_poly.pdbx_strand_id
1 'polypeptide(L)'
;MKQPFQPNILLLLAVTFFTISACSGDEQSNNQNQQEDNVVIPSVEAVQARYGSLPLVERFSGNVRSENQVSLYPEISGTVEQVFVRNGDSVEKGEKLVQLSTDVLEKQLQQAEAGYKINSAQLKQANAQLAEVQSAYRRTKQLEEKDLTSDIEVEQIEAQLLSAEADVELAEARLEQAASLIEERRDELNKAVIRAPISGTVGQRNAEIGMQASPNTQFFLIGDLTKLKIEIVITENMLNRIQVGQSARIFVENRDGQKVALNAKLSRISPFLNEITRSTEAEIDVDNRNGLLRPGMFVPVDIFFGESEQATLIPVSALYTDPTSGKQGVFVASSLGSEIEPVSDSSRNDSNSPRAMTEPTPVQFKPVDVLAQGRMELGVVGLESGQWVVTVGQDLLSEGRSQARIRTMSWERIFQLQQLQREDLLKEIMQERDGKDNNITL
;
A
#
# COMPACT_ATOMS: atom_id res chain seq x y z
N MET A 1 -44.42 -26.19 19.85
CA MET A 1 -45.69 -26.70 19.36
C MET A 1 -45.40 -27.72 18.25
N LYS A 2 -45.69 -28.98 18.60
CA LYS A 2 -45.98 -30.16 17.74
C LYS A 2 -44.99 -30.61 16.66
N GLN A 3 -44.22 -31.65 16.96
CA GLN A 3 -43.99 -32.84 16.13
C GLN A 3 -45.35 -33.53 15.82
N PRO A 4 -45.49 -34.63 15.05
CA PRO A 4 -44.54 -35.68 14.63
C PRO A 4 -44.86 -36.33 13.22
N PHE A 5 -44.10 -37.30 12.71
CA PHE A 5 -44.50 -38.67 12.45
C PHE A 5 -43.57 -39.39 11.46
N GLN A 6 -42.98 -40.49 11.92
CA GLN A 6 -42.60 -41.67 11.11
C GLN A 6 -43.81 -42.52 10.77
N PRO A 7 -43.81 -43.54 9.86
CA PRO A 7 -43.12 -44.82 10.13
C PRO A 7 -42.61 -45.64 8.89
N ASN A 8 -41.74 -46.59 9.23
CA ASN A 8 -41.44 -47.93 8.70
C ASN A 8 -42.33 -48.53 7.60
N ILE A 9 -41.69 -49.35 6.69
CA ILE A 9 -42.15 -50.69 6.33
C ILE A 9 -40.99 -51.54 5.79
N LEU A 10 -40.86 -52.68 6.36
CA LEU A 10 -40.12 -53.92 6.22
C LEU A 10 -40.73 -54.84 5.16
N LEU A 11 -39.92 -55.58 4.34
CA LEU A 11 -40.27 -56.92 3.79
C LEU A 11 -39.06 -57.37 2.93
N LEU A 12 -38.30 -58.35 3.21
CA LEU A 12 -38.32 -59.78 3.40
C LEU A 12 -38.56 -60.62 2.13
N LEU A 13 -37.63 -61.65 1.94
CA LEU A 13 -37.70 -62.90 1.16
C LEU A 13 -37.39 -62.82 -0.36
N ALA A 14 -36.65 -63.74 -1.01
CA ALA A 14 -36.41 -65.15 -0.76
C ALA A 14 -35.21 -65.67 -1.62
N VAL A 15 -34.61 -66.67 -1.10
CA VAL A 15 -33.65 -67.67 -1.61
C VAL A 15 -34.20 -68.38 -2.90
N THR A 16 -33.29 -68.66 -3.87
CA THR A 16 -33.33 -69.92 -4.62
C THR A 16 -31.95 -70.39 -5.05
N PHE A 17 -31.63 -71.56 -4.56
CA PHE A 17 -30.55 -72.45 -4.89
C PHE A 17 -30.79 -73.12 -6.26
N PHE A 18 -29.77 -73.20 -7.12
CA PHE A 18 -29.77 -74.22 -8.15
C PHE A 18 -28.34 -74.73 -8.39
N THR A 19 -28.11 -75.94 -7.98
CA THR A 19 -26.95 -76.81 -8.29
C THR A 19 -27.19 -77.60 -9.56
N ILE A 20 -26.24 -77.66 -10.47
CA ILE A 20 -26.08 -78.81 -11.35
C ILE A 20 -24.57 -79.07 -11.55
N SER A 21 -24.18 -80.31 -11.28
CA SER A 21 -22.87 -80.93 -11.48
C SER A 21 -22.65 -81.44 -12.94
N ALA A 22 -21.43 -81.54 -13.29
CA ALA A 22 -20.74 -82.70 -13.81
C ALA A 22 -19.95 -82.49 -15.09
N CYS A 23 -18.77 -82.82 -14.99
CA CYS A 23 -17.84 -83.79 -15.63
C CYS A 23 -16.82 -83.26 -16.63
N SER A 24 -15.60 -83.40 -16.20
CA SER A 24 -14.44 -84.19 -16.71
C SER A 24 -13.81 -83.83 -18.08
N GLY A 25 -12.50 -83.67 -18.00
CA GLY A 25 -11.57 -83.66 -19.13
C GLY A 25 -10.18 -83.15 -18.71
N ASP A 26 -9.31 -84.07 -18.39
CA ASP A 26 -7.86 -83.86 -18.21
C ASP A 26 -7.22 -83.22 -19.42
N GLU A 27 -6.38 -82.22 -19.23
CA GLU A 27 -5.04 -82.16 -19.81
C GLU A 27 -4.17 -81.15 -19.06
N GLN A 28 -3.11 -81.65 -18.47
CA GLN A 28 -2.01 -80.88 -17.89
C GLN A 28 -1.30 -80.08 -18.99
N SER A 29 -1.26 -78.78 -18.85
CA SER A 29 -0.15 -77.99 -19.36
C SER A 29 0.27 -76.99 -18.28
N ASN A 30 1.40 -77.31 -17.74
CA ASN A 30 2.19 -76.57 -16.80
C ASN A 30 2.62 -75.23 -17.45
N ASN A 31 1.90 -74.11 -17.21
CA ASN A 31 2.38 -72.76 -17.51
C ASN A 31 2.47 -72.04 -16.16
N GLN A 32 3.65 -72.09 -15.56
CA GLN A 32 4.06 -71.12 -14.58
C GLN A 32 4.08 -69.74 -15.25
N ASN A 33 2.95 -69.06 -15.23
CA ASN A 33 2.94 -67.62 -15.41
C ASN A 33 3.57 -67.03 -14.16
N GLN A 34 4.85 -66.74 -14.23
CA GLN A 34 5.47 -65.70 -13.42
C GLN A 34 4.68 -64.43 -13.67
N GLN A 35 3.72 -64.07 -12.85
CA GLN A 35 3.30 -62.68 -12.67
C GLN A 35 4.55 -61.96 -12.19
N GLU A 36 5.32 -61.43 -13.13
CA GLU A 36 6.16 -60.30 -12.89
C GLU A 36 5.22 -59.19 -12.40
N ASP A 37 5.21 -58.96 -11.07
CA ASP A 37 4.67 -57.72 -10.50
C ASP A 37 5.35 -56.57 -11.20
N ASN A 38 4.66 -56.02 -12.18
CA ASN A 38 5.10 -54.81 -12.88
C ASN A 38 5.01 -53.66 -11.87
N VAL A 39 5.99 -53.59 -10.97
CA VAL A 39 6.13 -52.50 -10.01
C VAL A 39 6.35 -51.23 -10.82
N VAL A 40 5.30 -50.46 -10.98
CA VAL A 40 5.38 -49.16 -11.63
C VAL A 40 6.28 -48.28 -10.77
N ILE A 41 7.49 -48.05 -11.28
CA ILE A 41 8.48 -47.20 -10.61
C ILE A 41 8.11 -45.73 -10.88
N PRO A 42 7.77 -44.94 -9.85
CA PRO A 42 7.35 -43.57 -10.04
C PRO A 42 8.51 -42.68 -10.50
N SER A 43 8.18 -41.67 -11.30
CA SER A 43 9.11 -40.59 -11.65
C SER A 43 8.94 -39.41 -10.68
N VAL A 44 10.04 -38.94 -10.11
CA VAL A 44 10.07 -37.82 -9.17
C VAL A 44 11.10 -36.78 -9.58
N GLU A 45 10.92 -35.56 -9.14
CA GLU A 45 11.88 -34.46 -9.36
C GLU A 45 12.64 -34.20 -8.05
N ALA A 46 13.95 -34.01 -8.18
CA ALA A 46 14.81 -33.78 -7.03
C ALA A 46 15.81 -32.62 -7.28
N VAL A 47 16.16 -31.94 -6.20
CA VAL A 47 17.16 -30.90 -6.16
C VAL A 47 18.23 -31.25 -5.15
N GLN A 48 19.45 -30.78 -5.35
CA GLN A 48 20.53 -30.96 -4.39
C GLN A 48 20.42 -29.98 -3.22
N ALA A 49 20.38 -30.49 -1.99
CA ALA A 49 20.40 -29.69 -0.79
C ALA A 49 21.71 -28.90 -0.70
N ARG A 50 21.65 -27.65 -0.27
CA ARG A 50 22.80 -26.77 -0.14
C ARG A 50 22.99 -26.31 1.30
N TYR A 51 24.23 -25.96 1.66
CA TYR A 51 24.53 -25.41 2.97
C TYR A 51 24.54 -23.88 2.89
N GLY A 52 23.90 -23.20 3.85
CA GLY A 52 23.88 -21.75 3.88
C GLY A 52 22.98 -21.19 4.99
N SER A 53 22.93 -19.87 5.06
CA SER A 53 21.93 -19.16 5.88
C SER A 53 20.73 -18.79 5.03
N LEU A 54 19.58 -18.77 5.66
CA LEU A 54 18.32 -18.39 5.02
C LEU A 54 18.04 -16.90 5.29
N PRO A 55 17.88 -16.07 4.26
CA PRO A 55 17.41 -14.70 4.48
C PRO A 55 15.98 -14.73 5.04
N LEU A 56 15.82 -14.17 6.23
CA LEU A 56 14.52 -14.04 6.87
C LEU A 56 13.80 -12.82 6.29
N VAL A 57 12.76 -13.08 5.55
CA VAL A 57 12.01 -12.07 4.79
C VAL A 57 10.53 -12.17 5.13
N GLU A 58 9.94 -11.02 5.44
CA GLU A 58 8.49 -10.92 5.59
C GLU A 58 7.90 -10.05 4.49
N ARG A 59 6.78 -10.52 3.91
CA ARG A 59 6.08 -9.81 2.84
C ARG A 59 4.86 -9.08 3.37
N PHE A 60 4.83 -7.78 3.09
CA PHE A 60 3.72 -6.89 3.38
C PHE A 60 3.06 -6.41 2.09
N SER A 61 1.81 -5.98 2.21
CA SER A 61 1.14 -5.18 1.19
C SER A 61 1.25 -3.71 1.60
N GLY A 62 1.94 -2.91 0.80
CA GLY A 62 2.13 -1.50 1.05
C GLY A 62 1.22 -0.62 0.20
N ASN A 63 0.66 0.43 0.78
CA ASN A 63 -0.09 1.46 0.08
C ASN A 63 0.83 2.63 -0.25
N VAL A 64 0.91 2.98 -1.52
CA VAL A 64 1.74 4.10 -2.00
C VAL A 64 1.01 5.42 -1.77
N ARG A 65 1.67 6.37 -1.10
CA ARG A 65 1.18 7.74 -0.90
C ARG A 65 2.24 8.76 -1.30
N SER A 66 1.81 9.95 -1.63
CA SER A 66 2.73 11.09 -1.75
C SER A 66 3.23 11.48 -0.35
N GLU A 67 4.51 11.83 -0.25
CA GLU A 67 5.09 12.33 1.02
C GLU A 67 4.35 13.60 1.47
N ASN A 68 4.11 14.52 0.54
CA ASN A 68 3.37 15.76 0.75
C ASN A 68 2.13 15.77 -0.15
N GLN A 69 0.96 15.62 0.46
CA GLN A 69 -0.33 15.64 -0.23
C GLN A 69 -1.29 16.52 0.53
N VAL A 70 -1.98 17.41 -0.17
CA VAL A 70 -2.95 18.33 0.41
C VAL A 70 -4.26 18.26 -0.38
N SER A 71 -5.36 18.05 0.37
CA SER A 71 -6.72 18.25 -0.14
C SER A 71 -7.10 19.70 0.04
N LEU A 72 -7.45 20.38 -1.04
CA LEU A 72 -7.74 21.80 -1.05
C LEU A 72 -9.24 22.05 -1.10
N TYR A 73 -9.71 22.87 -0.16
CA TYR A 73 -11.10 23.28 -0.02
C TYR A 73 -11.20 24.80 -0.16
N PRO A 74 -12.30 25.34 -0.73
CA PRO A 74 -12.54 26.78 -0.72
C PRO A 74 -12.78 27.26 0.71
N GLU A 75 -12.24 28.43 1.07
CA GLU A 75 -12.44 29.00 2.41
C GLU A 75 -13.77 29.76 2.52
N ILE A 76 -14.30 30.24 1.39
CA ILE A 76 -15.57 30.94 1.29
C ILE A 76 -16.51 30.26 0.30
N SER A 77 -17.81 30.53 0.44
CA SER A 77 -18.83 30.09 -0.53
C SER A 77 -18.94 31.08 -1.67
N GLY A 78 -19.14 30.58 -2.90
CA GLY A 78 -19.30 31.41 -4.10
C GLY A 78 -19.45 30.57 -5.34
N THR A 79 -19.75 31.18 -6.48
CA THR A 79 -19.82 30.49 -7.76
C THR A 79 -18.44 30.46 -8.40
N VAL A 80 -18.02 29.30 -8.90
CA VAL A 80 -16.76 29.15 -9.66
C VAL A 80 -16.89 29.90 -10.99
N GLU A 81 -16.06 30.91 -11.20
CA GLU A 81 -16.02 31.69 -12.41
C GLU A 81 -15.02 31.15 -13.43
N GLN A 82 -13.81 30.81 -12.94
CA GLN A 82 -12.73 30.31 -13.79
C GLN A 82 -11.95 29.21 -13.10
N VAL A 83 -11.48 28.22 -13.87
CA VAL A 83 -10.59 27.15 -13.44
C VAL A 83 -9.37 27.15 -14.35
N PHE A 84 -8.17 27.29 -13.77
CA PHE A 84 -6.93 27.50 -14.50
C PHE A 84 -6.13 26.22 -14.76
N VAL A 85 -6.44 25.12 -14.04
CA VAL A 85 -5.65 23.89 -14.06
C VAL A 85 -6.50 22.66 -14.37
N ARG A 86 -5.86 21.61 -14.88
CA ARG A 86 -6.45 20.31 -15.21
C ARG A 86 -5.81 19.20 -14.38
N ASN A 87 -6.46 18.03 -14.36
CA ASN A 87 -5.84 16.82 -13.79
C ASN A 87 -4.54 16.49 -14.53
N GLY A 88 -3.48 16.28 -13.75
CA GLY A 88 -2.16 15.98 -14.26
C GLY A 88 -1.24 17.19 -14.46
N ASP A 89 -1.76 18.41 -14.36
CA ASP A 89 -0.93 19.63 -14.47
C ASP A 89 0.00 19.75 -13.25
N SER A 90 1.21 20.24 -13.50
CA SER A 90 2.16 20.59 -12.44
C SER A 90 1.92 22.06 -12.06
N VAL A 91 1.86 22.33 -10.76
CA VAL A 91 1.60 23.66 -10.20
C VAL A 91 2.69 24.04 -9.19
N GLU A 92 2.97 25.33 -9.11
CA GLU A 92 3.88 25.91 -8.12
C GLU A 92 3.11 26.45 -6.90
N LYS A 93 3.77 26.45 -5.74
CA LYS A 93 3.19 27.09 -4.54
C LYS A 93 2.80 28.53 -4.81
N GLY A 94 1.54 28.90 -4.50
CA GLY A 94 0.98 30.23 -4.73
C GLY A 94 0.31 30.41 -6.09
N GLU A 95 0.43 29.47 -7.01
CA GLU A 95 -0.22 29.51 -8.33
C GLU A 95 -1.74 29.50 -8.21
N LYS A 96 -2.42 30.29 -9.06
CA LYS A 96 -3.88 30.36 -9.09
C LYS A 96 -4.48 29.11 -9.69
N LEU A 97 -5.40 28.49 -8.98
CA LEU A 97 -6.08 27.26 -9.41
C LEU A 97 -7.52 27.51 -9.85
N VAL A 98 -8.24 28.30 -9.05
CA VAL A 98 -9.65 28.65 -9.29
C VAL A 98 -9.87 30.09 -8.86
N GLN A 99 -10.78 30.76 -9.56
CA GLN A 99 -11.35 32.05 -9.18
C GLN A 99 -12.85 31.87 -8.97
N LEU A 100 -13.32 32.28 -7.81
CA LEU A 100 -14.75 32.45 -7.51
C LEU A 100 -15.19 33.83 -8.01
N SER A 101 -16.49 33.99 -8.24
CA SER A 101 -17.08 35.30 -8.62
C SER A 101 -16.81 36.32 -7.53
N THR A 102 -16.26 37.47 -7.93
CA THR A 102 -15.81 38.54 -7.03
C THR A 102 -16.78 39.74 -6.98
N ASP A 103 -17.79 39.78 -7.85
CA ASP A 103 -18.68 40.93 -8.02
C ASP A 103 -19.30 41.47 -6.71
N VAL A 104 -19.76 40.57 -5.88
CA VAL A 104 -20.38 40.91 -4.59
C VAL A 104 -19.33 41.36 -3.59
N LEU A 105 -18.20 40.67 -3.51
CA LEU A 105 -17.10 40.98 -2.59
C LEU A 105 -16.45 42.31 -2.89
N GLU A 106 -16.26 42.64 -4.17
CA GLU A 106 -15.73 43.92 -4.61
C GLU A 106 -16.65 45.09 -4.24
N LYS A 107 -17.98 44.91 -4.39
CA LYS A 107 -18.95 45.91 -3.97
C LYS A 107 -18.96 46.11 -2.45
N GLN A 108 -18.81 45.05 -1.69
CA GLN A 108 -18.70 45.10 -0.23
C GLN A 108 -17.43 45.81 0.23
N LEU A 109 -16.29 45.56 -0.42
CA LEU A 109 -15.05 46.29 -0.19
C LEU A 109 -15.22 47.78 -0.51
N GLN A 110 -15.81 48.12 -1.65
CA GLN A 110 -16.08 49.51 -2.05
C GLN A 110 -16.99 50.20 -1.02
N GLN A 111 -17.99 49.52 -0.46
CA GLN A 111 -18.86 50.03 0.59
C GLN A 111 -18.08 50.31 1.88
N ALA A 112 -17.20 49.40 2.30
CA ALA A 112 -16.33 49.59 3.45
C ALA A 112 -15.39 50.79 3.24
N GLU A 113 -14.78 50.94 2.08
CA GLU A 113 -13.93 52.09 1.74
C GLU A 113 -14.70 53.41 1.78
N ALA A 114 -15.97 53.41 1.35
CA ALA A 114 -16.82 54.60 1.46
C ALA A 114 -17.11 54.94 2.94
N GLY A 115 -17.36 53.91 3.76
CA GLY A 115 -17.53 54.06 5.22
C GLY A 115 -16.31 54.68 5.87
N TYR A 116 -15.10 54.21 5.55
CA TYR A 116 -13.85 54.78 6.04
C TYR A 116 -13.69 56.25 5.64
N LYS A 117 -14.03 56.65 4.41
CA LYS A 117 -13.98 58.08 3.99
C LYS A 117 -14.94 58.95 4.80
N ILE A 118 -16.13 58.43 5.16
CA ILE A 118 -17.09 59.16 6.01
C ILE A 118 -16.50 59.36 7.39
N ASN A 119 -15.98 58.32 8.03
CA ASN A 119 -15.39 58.40 9.38
C ASN A 119 -14.13 59.31 9.38
N SER A 120 -13.33 59.26 8.31
CA SER A 120 -12.17 60.18 8.16
C SER A 120 -12.61 61.65 8.09
N ALA A 121 -13.72 61.94 7.41
CA ALA A 121 -14.27 63.29 7.38
C ALA A 121 -14.80 63.72 8.78
N GLN A 122 -15.43 62.81 9.52
CA GLN A 122 -15.88 63.07 10.93
C GLN A 122 -14.72 63.37 11.86
N LEU A 123 -13.62 62.57 11.78
CA LEU A 123 -12.42 62.82 12.55
C LEU A 123 -11.84 64.24 12.21
N LYS A 124 -11.79 64.58 10.95
CA LYS A 124 -11.33 65.91 10.54
C LYS A 124 -12.21 67.01 11.10
N GLN A 125 -13.53 66.80 11.18
CA GLN A 125 -14.49 67.74 11.77
C GLN A 125 -14.23 67.84 13.29
N ALA A 126 -14.10 66.74 14.02
CA ALA A 126 -13.81 66.74 15.46
C ALA A 126 -12.49 67.44 15.78
N ASN A 127 -11.44 67.18 14.99
CA ASN A 127 -10.16 67.87 15.12
C ASN A 127 -10.27 69.37 14.90
N ALA A 128 -11.10 69.84 13.94
CA ALA A 128 -11.33 71.27 13.76
C ALA A 128 -12.04 71.89 14.95
N GLN A 129 -13.05 71.20 15.51
CA GLN A 129 -13.75 71.64 16.72
C GLN A 129 -12.83 71.69 17.93
N LEU A 130 -11.99 70.67 18.14
CA LEU A 130 -10.97 70.67 19.22
C LEU A 130 -10.02 71.87 19.06
N ALA A 131 -9.53 72.15 17.84
CA ALA A 131 -8.62 73.29 17.62
C ALA A 131 -9.29 74.65 17.93
N GLU A 132 -10.59 74.81 17.66
CA GLU A 132 -11.38 75.98 18.02
C GLU A 132 -11.45 76.12 19.55
N VAL A 133 -11.88 75.08 20.25
CA VAL A 133 -12.00 75.08 21.71
C VAL A 133 -10.64 75.25 22.39
N GLN A 134 -9.59 74.62 21.94
CA GLN A 134 -8.22 74.81 22.43
C GLN A 134 -7.76 76.27 22.30
N SER A 135 -8.14 76.92 21.19
CA SER A 135 -7.83 78.34 20.98
C SER A 135 -8.61 79.26 21.96
N ALA A 136 -9.87 78.88 22.22
CA ALA A 136 -10.68 79.61 23.22
C ALA A 136 -10.11 79.41 24.61
N TYR A 137 -9.79 78.18 25.02
CA TYR A 137 -9.18 77.82 26.29
C TYR A 137 -7.88 78.64 26.56
N ARG A 138 -7.00 78.61 25.55
CA ARG A 138 -5.74 79.41 25.67
C ARG A 138 -5.98 80.91 25.94
N ARG A 139 -6.99 81.51 25.24
CA ARG A 139 -7.35 82.92 25.43
C ARG A 139 -7.91 83.16 26.88
N THR A 140 -8.84 82.32 27.32
CA THR A 140 -9.46 82.42 28.64
C THR A 140 -8.39 82.27 29.76
N LYS A 141 -7.47 81.33 29.58
CA LYS A 141 -6.36 81.08 30.52
C LYS A 141 -5.41 82.32 30.66
N GLN A 142 -5.14 83.02 29.54
CA GLN A 142 -4.36 84.27 29.53
C GLN A 142 -5.10 85.42 30.22
N LEU A 143 -6.44 85.43 30.18
CA LEU A 143 -7.24 86.38 30.89
C LEU A 143 -7.29 86.13 32.42
N GLU A 144 -7.36 84.82 32.80
CA GLU A 144 -7.27 84.39 34.20
C GLU A 144 -5.95 84.85 34.86
N GLU A 145 -4.84 84.63 34.13
CA GLU A 145 -3.52 85.06 34.64
C GLU A 145 -3.42 86.59 34.90
N LYS A 146 -4.39 87.38 34.39
CA LYS A 146 -4.48 88.85 34.58
C LYS A 146 -5.62 89.28 35.45
N ASP A 147 -6.29 88.31 36.11
CA ASP A 147 -7.47 88.56 36.98
C ASP A 147 -8.66 89.16 36.16
N LEU A 148 -8.80 88.90 34.85
CA LEU A 148 -9.81 89.52 33.98
C LEU A 148 -10.98 88.55 33.58
N THR A 149 -11.06 87.35 34.19
CA THR A 149 -12.14 86.38 34.01
C THR A 149 -12.52 85.76 35.33
N SER A 150 -13.69 85.05 35.35
CA SER A 150 -14.12 84.35 36.58
C SER A 150 -13.69 82.86 36.53
N ASP A 151 -13.51 82.28 37.74
CA ASP A 151 -13.16 80.85 37.88
C ASP A 151 -14.22 79.92 37.19
N ILE A 152 -15.50 80.30 37.22
CA ILE A 152 -16.61 79.58 36.60
C ILE A 152 -16.43 79.52 35.06
N GLU A 153 -15.95 80.59 34.42
CA GLU A 153 -15.73 80.66 33.02
C GLU A 153 -14.53 79.81 32.57
N VAL A 154 -13.50 79.74 33.45
CA VAL A 154 -12.34 78.83 33.23
C VAL A 154 -12.79 77.38 33.35
N GLU A 155 -13.51 77.02 34.42
CA GLU A 155 -14.06 75.62 34.52
C GLU A 155 -14.96 75.21 33.37
N GLN A 156 -15.80 76.13 32.88
CA GLN A 156 -16.68 75.87 31.76
C GLN A 156 -15.91 75.60 30.47
N ILE A 157 -14.87 76.40 30.14
CA ILE A 157 -14.09 76.16 28.91
C ILE A 157 -13.20 74.94 29.05
N GLU A 158 -12.74 74.55 30.22
CA GLU A 158 -11.99 73.36 30.54
C GLU A 158 -12.87 72.12 30.30
N ALA A 159 -14.10 72.13 30.80
CA ALA A 159 -15.07 71.05 30.55
C ALA A 159 -15.40 70.92 29.06
N GLN A 160 -15.47 72.04 28.30
CA GLN A 160 -15.66 72.03 26.86
C GLN A 160 -14.44 71.45 26.13
N LEU A 161 -13.21 71.73 26.58
CA LEU A 161 -11.99 71.16 26.01
C LEU A 161 -11.97 69.66 26.20
N LEU A 162 -12.24 69.17 27.42
CA LEU A 162 -12.30 67.74 27.73
C LEU A 162 -13.36 67.03 26.85
N SER A 163 -14.52 67.66 26.66
CA SER A 163 -15.55 67.13 25.73
C SER A 163 -15.06 67.03 24.31
N ALA A 164 -14.40 68.07 23.79
CA ALA A 164 -13.87 68.08 22.43
C ALA A 164 -12.73 67.07 22.20
N GLU A 165 -11.90 66.85 23.25
CA GLU A 165 -10.87 65.80 23.23
C GLU A 165 -11.51 64.40 23.19
N ALA A 166 -12.54 64.16 24.00
CA ALA A 166 -13.30 62.90 23.97
C ALA A 166 -14.01 62.65 22.61
N ASP A 167 -14.51 63.75 21.98
CA ASP A 167 -15.11 63.63 20.64
C ASP A 167 -14.09 63.26 19.57
N VAL A 168 -12.83 63.71 19.66
CA VAL A 168 -11.74 63.29 18.77
C VAL A 168 -11.40 61.84 19.00
N GLU A 169 -11.22 61.40 20.28
CA GLU A 169 -10.94 60.03 20.61
C GLU A 169 -12.02 59.07 20.09
N LEU A 170 -13.29 59.46 20.24
CA LEU A 170 -14.41 58.70 19.67
C LEU A 170 -14.35 58.63 18.15
N ALA A 171 -14.01 59.70 17.45
CA ALA A 171 -13.91 59.75 16.00
C ALA A 171 -12.71 58.95 15.51
N GLU A 172 -11.59 58.92 16.22
CA GLU A 172 -10.42 58.09 15.96
C GLU A 172 -10.78 56.60 16.07
N ALA A 173 -11.43 56.20 17.16
CA ALA A 173 -11.88 54.81 17.37
C ALA A 173 -12.82 54.34 16.26
N ARG A 174 -13.74 55.19 15.76
CA ARG A 174 -14.62 54.90 14.63
C ARG A 174 -13.85 54.74 13.30
N LEU A 175 -12.82 55.56 13.11
CA LEU A 175 -11.96 55.44 11.93
C LEU A 175 -11.17 54.14 11.92
N GLU A 176 -10.61 53.76 13.10
CA GLU A 176 -9.91 52.46 13.25
C GLU A 176 -10.83 51.26 13.00
N GLN A 177 -12.06 51.33 13.55
CA GLN A 177 -13.07 50.29 13.26
C GLN A 177 -13.37 50.18 11.74
N ALA A 178 -13.50 51.32 11.06
CA ALA A 178 -13.75 51.30 9.60
C ALA A 178 -12.54 50.80 8.81
N ALA A 179 -11.31 51.05 9.27
CA ALA A 179 -10.09 50.50 8.69
C ALA A 179 -10.04 49.00 8.83
N SER A 180 -10.36 48.48 10.01
CA SER A 180 -10.43 47.05 10.27
C SER A 180 -11.46 46.34 9.38
N LEU A 181 -12.60 47.00 9.13
CA LEU A 181 -13.61 46.47 8.20
C LEU A 181 -13.10 46.36 6.74
N ILE A 182 -12.30 47.31 6.28
CA ILE A 182 -11.67 47.26 4.95
C ILE A 182 -10.74 46.04 4.88
N GLU A 183 -9.89 45.80 5.86
CA GLU A 183 -9.00 44.64 5.87
C GLU A 183 -9.79 43.32 5.86
N GLU A 184 -10.87 43.23 6.65
CA GLU A 184 -11.77 42.05 6.62
C GLU A 184 -12.33 41.79 5.22
N ARG A 185 -12.86 42.84 4.52
CA ARG A 185 -13.43 42.68 3.18
C ARG A 185 -12.36 42.38 2.13
N ARG A 186 -11.15 42.90 2.31
CA ARG A 186 -10.01 42.59 1.43
C ARG A 186 -9.57 41.13 1.56
N ASP A 187 -9.54 40.60 2.80
CA ASP A 187 -9.23 39.20 3.05
C ASP A 187 -10.28 38.26 2.47
N GLU A 188 -11.58 38.61 2.58
CA GLU A 188 -12.65 37.85 1.92
C GLU A 188 -12.47 37.83 0.39
N LEU A 189 -12.13 38.96 -0.22
CA LEU A 189 -11.85 39.06 -1.66
C LEU A 189 -10.62 38.23 -2.05
N ASN A 190 -9.56 38.23 -1.24
CA ASN A 190 -8.37 37.42 -1.48
C ASN A 190 -8.68 35.93 -1.44
N LYS A 191 -9.57 35.49 -0.54
CA LYS A 191 -10.04 34.10 -0.43
C LYS A 191 -10.88 33.63 -1.62
N ALA A 192 -11.38 34.54 -2.46
CA ALA A 192 -12.06 34.19 -3.70
C ALA A 192 -11.09 33.59 -4.74
N VAL A 193 -9.78 33.82 -4.61
CA VAL A 193 -8.77 33.22 -5.48
C VAL A 193 -8.10 32.07 -4.75
N ILE A 194 -8.45 30.86 -5.12
CA ILE A 194 -7.90 29.64 -4.54
C ILE A 194 -6.54 29.35 -5.18
N ARG A 195 -5.51 29.21 -4.33
CA ARG A 195 -4.11 29.00 -4.75
C ARG A 195 -3.55 27.70 -4.24
N ALA A 196 -2.54 27.17 -4.92
CA ALA A 196 -1.82 25.98 -4.50
C ALA A 196 -1.02 26.25 -3.21
N PRO A 197 -1.23 25.49 -2.11
CA PRO A 197 -0.48 25.66 -0.88
C PRO A 197 0.92 25.06 -0.95
N ILE A 198 1.12 24.09 -1.85
CA ILE A 198 2.38 23.39 -2.12
C ILE A 198 2.61 23.30 -3.63
N SER A 199 3.86 23.14 -4.03
CA SER A 199 4.18 22.74 -5.39
C SER A 199 3.95 21.24 -5.56
N GLY A 200 3.46 20.81 -6.72
CA GLY A 200 3.15 19.40 -6.99
C GLY A 200 2.29 19.21 -8.23
N THR A 201 1.73 18.02 -8.34
CA THR A 201 0.83 17.65 -9.45
C THR A 201 -0.62 17.61 -8.97
N VAL A 202 -1.53 18.16 -9.77
CA VAL A 202 -2.97 18.09 -9.53
C VAL A 202 -3.45 16.67 -9.81
N GLY A 203 -3.77 15.92 -8.75
CA GLY A 203 -4.23 14.52 -8.86
C GLY A 203 -5.71 14.40 -9.11
N GLN A 204 -6.50 15.27 -8.52
CA GLN A 204 -7.96 15.28 -8.64
C GLN A 204 -8.47 16.71 -8.68
N ARG A 205 -9.30 17.03 -9.69
CA ARG A 205 -9.99 18.31 -9.85
C ARG A 205 -11.49 18.07 -9.86
N ASN A 206 -12.18 18.57 -8.85
CA ASN A 206 -13.65 18.53 -8.75
C ASN A 206 -14.27 19.90 -9.01
N ALA A 207 -13.46 20.96 -9.12
CA ALA A 207 -13.94 22.29 -9.41
C ALA A 207 -14.34 22.44 -10.89
N GLU A 208 -15.60 22.82 -11.13
CA GLU A 208 -16.15 23.07 -12.46
C GLU A 208 -16.72 24.49 -12.55
N ILE A 209 -16.60 25.11 -13.72
CA ILE A 209 -17.12 26.46 -13.99
C ILE A 209 -18.64 26.45 -13.79
N GLY A 210 -19.17 27.45 -13.06
CA GLY A 210 -20.58 27.56 -12.70
C GLY A 210 -21.00 26.75 -11.46
N MET A 211 -20.11 25.94 -10.91
CA MET A 211 -20.37 25.18 -9.67
C MET A 211 -20.43 26.11 -8.46
N GLN A 212 -21.31 25.80 -7.50
CA GLN A 212 -21.34 26.47 -6.20
C GLN A 212 -20.24 25.91 -5.28
N ALA A 213 -19.28 26.73 -4.94
CA ALA A 213 -18.23 26.43 -3.96
C ALA A 213 -18.79 26.43 -2.53
N SER A 214 -18.30 25.50 -1.72
CA SER A 214 -18.59 25.42 -0.27
C SER A 214 -17.35 24.92 0.47
N PRO A 215 -17.08 25.38 1.70
CA PRO A 215 -15.95 24.91 2.51
C PRO A 215 -15.89 23.40 2.76
N ASN A 216 -16.99 22.70 2.54
CA ASN A 216 -17.08 21.24 2.68
C ASN A 216 -16.81 20.47 1.38
N THR A 217 -16.63 21.16 0.28
CA THR A 217 -16.43 20.56 -1.06
C THR A 217 -14.95 20.57 -1.40
N GLN A 218 -14.34 19.39 -1.51
CA GLN A 218 -12.95 19.27 -1.95
C GLN A 218 -12.85 19.68 -3.43
N PHE A 219 -12.01 20.67 -3.72
CA PHE A 219 -11.77 21.14 -5.09
C PHE A 219 -10.61 20.43 -5.75
N PHE A 220 -9.51 20.28 -5.04
CA PHE A 220 -8.29 19.69 -5.58
C PHE A 220 -7.65 18.73 -4.60
N LEU A 221 -6.92 17.79 -5.16
CA LEU A 221 -5.93 17.01 -4.48
C LEU A 221 -4.58 17.30 -5.16
N ILE A 222 -3.62 17.86 -4.43
CA ILE A 222 -2.30 18.19 -4.94
C ILE A 222 -1.27 17.38 -4.17
N GLY A 223 -0.33 16.75 -4.88
CA GLY A 223 0.73 15.96 -4.26
C GLY A 223 2.04 16.01 -5.03
N ASP A 224 3.14 15.89 -4.31
CA ASP A 224 4.45 15.69 -4.90
C ASP A 224 4.61 14.23 -5.32
N LEU A 225 4.76 13.99 -6.63
CA LEU A 225 4.92 12.65 -7.19
C LEU A 225 6.38 12.19 -7.27
N THR A 226 7.34 13.05 -6.96
CA THR A 226 8.77 12.74 -7.01
C THR A 226 9.24 11.99 -5.76
N LYS A 227 8.62 12.29 -4.62
CA LYS A 227 8.88 11.66 -3.33
C LYS A 227 7.61 10.99 -2.83
N LEU A 228 7.67 9.69 -2.77
CA LEU A 228 6.56 8.87 -2.32
C LEU A 228 6.94 8.13 -1.04
N LYS A 229 5.95 7.76 -0.27
CA LYS A 229 6.08 6.85 0.86
C LYS A 229 5.18 5.64 0.66
N ILE A 230 5.64 4.50 1.10
CA ILE A 230 4.85 3.28 1.11
C ILE A 230 4.52 2.97 2.55
N GLU A 231 3.23 3.00 2.87
CA GLU A 231 2.70 2.68 4.19
C GLU A 231 2.39 1.18 4.25
N ILE A 232 2.98 0.49 5.20
CA ILE A 232 2.74 -0.92 5.51
C ILE A 232 2.22 -1.05 6.92
N VAL A 233 1.48 -2.13 7.19
CA VAL A 233 0.94 -2.43 8.51
C VAL A 233 1.73 -3.58 9.12
N ILE A 234 2.32 -3.34 10.28
CA ILE A 234 3.13 -4.31 11.03
C ILE A 234 2.35 -4.73 12.28
N THR A 235 2.21 -6.03 12.50
CA THR A 235 1.57 -6.57 13.70
C THR A 235 2.50 -6.51 14.92
N GLU A 236 1.92 -6.50 16.12
CA GLU A 236 2.64 -6.47 17.40
C GLU A 236 3.73 -7.57 17.50
N ASN A 237 3.42 -8.78 17.05
CA ASN A 237 4.36 -9.92 17.08
C ASN A 237 5.61 -9.70 16.22
N MET A 238 5.54 -8.82 15.23
CA MET A 238 6.64 -8.53 14.31
C MET A 238 7.50 -7.34 14.75
N LEU A 239 7.01 -6.49 15.65
CA LEU A 239 7.74 -5.31 16.11
C LEU A 239 9.09 -5.65 16.77
N ASN A 240 9.21 -6.83 17.36
CA ASN A 240 10.48 -7.28 17.94
C ASN A 240 11.54 -7.66 16.89
N ARG A 241 11.13 -7.87 15.65
CA ARG A 241 12.00 -8.34 14.55
C ARG A 241 12.25 -7.26 13.52
N ILE A 242 11.29 -6.35 13.32
CA ILE A 242 11.33 -5.30 12.31
C ILE A 242 11.80 -4.00 12.95
N GLN A 243 12.87 -3.42 12.39
CA GLN A 243 13.51 -2.21 12.90
C GLN A 243 13.73 -1.21 11.76
N VAL A 244 13.73 0.06 12.13
CA VAL A 244 14.09 1.15 11.20
C VAL A 244 15.49 0.94 10.64
N GLY A 245 15.65 1.18 9.35
CA GLY A 245 16.90 1.00 8.61
C GLY A 245 17.06 -0.35 7.93
N GLN A 246 16.21 -1.32 8.21
CA GLN A 246 16.22 -2.62 7.52
C GLN A 246 15.95 -2.47 6.03
N SER A 247 16.60 -3.34 5.24
CA SER A 247 16.44 -3.34 3.78
C SER A 247 15.04 -3.81 3.40
N ALA A 248 14.42 -3.07 2.49
CA ALA A 248 13.12 -3.38 1.91
C ALA A 248 13.26 -3.52 0.38
N ARG A 249 12.53 -4.47 -0.19
CA ARG A 249 12.43 -4.66 -1.64
C ARG A 249 10.97 -4.55 -2.06
N ILE A 250 10.71 -3.57 -2.92
CA ILE A 250 9.37 -3.23 -3.40
C ILE A 250 9.23 -3.80 -4.81
N PHE A 251 8.15 -4.51 -5.08
CA PHE A 251 7.89 -5.08 -6.39
C PHE A 251 6.82 -4.26 -7.10
N VAL A 252 7.18 -3.76 -8.28
CA VAL A 252 6.31 -2.95 -9.14
C VAL A 252 6.29 -3.58 -10.51
N GLU A 253 5.15 -3.57 -11.17
CA GLU A 253 5.02 -3.97 -12.56
C GLU A 253 5.19 -2.73 -13.46
N ASN A 254 6.11 -2.78 -14.43
CA ASN A 254 6.30 -1.72 -15.40
C ASN A 254 5.21 -1.78 -16.48
N ARG A 255 5.21 -0.81 -17.42
CA ARG A 255 4.22 -0.75 -18.51
C ARG A 255 4.27 -1.96 -19.44
N ASP A 256 5.38 -2.67 -19.48
CA ASP A 256 5.61 -3.84 -20.34
C ASP A 256 5.25 -5.16 -19.62
N GLY A 257 4.64 -5.08 -18.43
CA GLY A 257 4.27 -6.24 -17.64
C GLY A 257 5.43 -6.91 -16.90
N GLN A 258 6.62 -6.32 -16.92
CA GLN A 258 7.79 -6.87 -16.24
C GLN A 258 7.82 -6.43 -14.78
N LYS A 259 8.10 -7.35 -13.89
CA LYS A 259 8.29 -7.08 -12.46
C LYS A 259 9.65 -6.44 -12.21
N VAL A 260 9.65 -5.21 -11.75
CA VAL A 260 10.84 -4.45 -11.36
C VAL A 260 10.92 -4.41 -9.85
N ALA A 261 12.08 -4.71 -9.29
CA ALA A 261 12.33 -4.60 -7.86
C ALA A 261 13.05 -3.29 -7.54
N LEU A 262 12.46 -2.46 -6.69
CA LEU A 262 13.05 -1.25 -6.15
C LEU A 262 13.60 -1.55 -4.76
N ASN A 263 14.86 -1.18 -4.52
CA ASN A 263 15.47 -1.31 -3.20
C ASN A 263 15.26 -0.02 -2.41
N ALA A 264 14.81 -0.18 -1.18
CA ALA A 264 14.60 0.91 -0.24
C ALA A 264 14.97 0.45 1.18
N LYS A 265 14.72 1.31 2.17
CA LYS A 265 14.89 0.97 3.59
C LYS A 265 13.66 1.38 4.35
N LEU A 266 13.34 0.64 5.40
CA LEU A 266 12.32 1.02 6.35
C LEU A 266 12.72 2.33 7.03
N SER A 267 11.98 3.40 6.79
CA SER A 267 12.33 4.75 7.22
C SER A 267 11.81 5.06 8.62
N ARG A 268 10.59 4.67 8.90
CA ARG A 268 9.89 5.00 10.16
C ARG A 268 8.94 3.89 10.56
N ILE A 269 8.74 3.74 11.87
CA ILE A 269 7.71 2.91 12.49
C ILE A 269 6.96 3.81 13.47
N SER A 270 5.64 3.85 13.40
CA SER A 270 4.82 4.60 14.34
C SER A 270 4.96 3.99 15.75
N PRO A 271 5.17 4.81 16.79
CA PRO A 271 5.28 4.32 18.15
C PRO A 271 3.92 3.94 18.76
N PHE A 272 2.81 4.27 18.10
CA PHE A 272 1.47 3.99 18.57
C PHE A 272 0.91 2.72 17.90
N LEU A 273 0.37 1.81 18.71
CA LEU A 273 -0.38 0.66 18.23
C LEU A 273 -1.88 0.97 18.22
N ASN A 274 -2.54 0.46 17.20
CA ASN A 274 -4.00 0.42 17.18
C ASN A 274 -4.47 -0.69 18.13
N GLU A 275 -5.27 -0.35 19.14
CA GLU A 275 -5.71 -1.27 20.20
C GLU A 275 -6.62 -2.40 19.66
N ILE A 276 -7.36 -2.16 18.59
CA ILE A 276 -8.30 -3.12 18.01
C ILE A 276 -7.56 -4.11 17.12
N THR A 277 -6.73 -3.61 16.20
CA THR A 277 -6.02 -4.44 15.21
C THR A 277 -4.69 -4.99 15.72
N ARG A 278 -4.19 -4.49 16.85
CA ARG A 278 -2.87 -4.79 17.42
C ARG A 278 -1.76 -4.69 16.38
N SER A 279 -1.79 -3.58 15.65
CA SER A 279 -0.84 -3.30 14.58
C SER A 279 -0.44 -1.84 14.60
N THR A 280 0.68 -1.54 13.97
CA THR A 280 1.17 -0.19 13.77
C THR A 280 1.52 0.06 12.32
N GLU A 281 1.59 1.32 11.94
CA GLU A 281 1.98 1.74 10.61
C GLU A 281 3.50 1.93 10.55
N ALA A 282 4.08 1.51 9.45
CA ALA A 282 5.47 1.79 9.12
C ALA A 282 5.59 2.36 7.71
N GLU A 283 6.57 3.20 7.50
CA GLU A 283 6.76 3.96 6.27
C GLU A 283 8.12 3.66 5.65
N ILE A 284 8.11 3.54 4.33
CA ILE A 284 9.27 3.35 3.49
C ILE A 284 9.31 4.51 2.49
N ASP A 285 10.30 5.38 2.61
CA ASP A 285 10.50 6.49 1.68
C ASP A 285 11.09 5.98 0.36
N VAL A 286 10.52 6.43 -0.74
CA VAL A 286 10.91 6.00 -2.10
C VAL A 286 11.05 7.21 -3.02
N ASP A 287 12.19 7.30 -3.70
CA ASP A 287 12.40 8.24 -4.80
C ASP A 287 11.74 7.70 -6.07
N ASN A 288 10.80 8.45 -6.64
CA ASN A 288 9.99 8.06 -7.79
C ASN A 288 10.32 8.85 -9.07
N ARG A 289 11.58 9.22 -9.29
CA ARG A 289 11.99 9.97 -10.50
C ARG A 289 11.64 9.24 -11.80
N ASN A 290 11.53 7.91 -11.75
CA ASN A 290 11.18 7.08 -12.90
C ASN A 290 9.66 7.02 -13.17
N GLY A 291 8.82 7.57 -12.30
CA GLY A 291 7.36 7.58 -12.44
C GLY A 291 6.71 6.19 -12.43
N LEU A 292 7.37 5.18 -11.86
CA LEU A 292 6.87 3.81 -11.78
C LEU A 292 5.75 3.67 -10.75
N LEU A 293 5.84 4.40 -9.66
CA LEU A 293 4.86 4.39 -8.58
C LEU A 293 3.86 5.53 -8.73
N ARG A 294 2.62 5.27 -8.36
CA ARG A 294 1.57 6.29 -8.28
C ARG A 294 0.87 6.21 -6.94
N PRO A 295 0.52 7.34 -6.31
CA PRO A 295 -0.30 7.35 -5.12
C PRO A 295 -1.59 6.54 -5.31
N GLY A 296 -1.96 5.73 -4.32
CA GLY A 296 -3.09 4.82 -4.37
C GLY A 296 -2.77 3.41 -4.88
N MET A 297 -1.57 3.14 -5.38
CA MET A 297 -1.16 1.78 -5.74
C MET A 297 -0.91 0.94 -4.49
N PHE A 298 -1.26 -0.36 -4.57
CA PHE A 298 -0.84 -1.37 -3.63
C PHE A 298 0.34 -2.16 -4.21
N VAL A 299 1.42 -2.23 -3.46
CA VAL A 299 2.66 -2.89 -3.88
C VAL A 299 3.12 -3.91 -2.85
N PRO A 300 3.57 -5.10 -3.28
CA PRO A 300 4.23 -6.04 -2.39
C PRO A 300 5.59 -5.50 -1.95
N VAL A 301 5.86 -5.59 -0.64
CA VAL A 301 7.10 -5.16 -0.02
C VAL A 301 7.68 -6.31 0.79
N ASP A 302 8.89 -6.72 0.48
CA ASP A 302 9.66 -7.70 1.26
C ASP A 302 10.62 -6.96 2.18
N ILE A 303 10.49 -7.14 3.49
CA ILE A 303 11.41 -6.61 4.50
C ILE A 303 12.33 -7.71 4.96
N PHE A 304 13.65 -7.44 4.93
CA PHE A 304 14.69 -8.33 5.39
C PHE A 304 14.98 -8.03 6.87
N PHE A 305 14.74 -9.01 7.76
CA PHE A 305 14.89 -8.78 9.19
C PHE A 305 15.98 -9.65 9.84
N GLY A 306 16.77 -10.34 9.05
CA GLY A 306 17.91 -11.11 9.52
C GLY A 306 18.26 -12.28 8.60
N GLU A 307 19.16 -13.11 9.10
CA GLU A 307 19.51 -14.39 8.52
C GLU A 307 19.35 -15.46 9.59
N SER A 308 18.95 -16.66 9.18
CA SER A 308 18.93 -17.81 10.07
C SER A 308 20.35 -18.26 10.40
N GLU A 309 20.49 -19.09 11.41
CA GLU A 309 21.70 -19.88 11.60
C GLU A 309 22.00 -20.69 10.33
N GLN A 310 23.27 -21.06 10.13
CA GLN A 310 23.66 -21.89 9.01
C GLN A 310 23.04 -23.29 9.16
N ALA A 311 22.37 -23.72 8.11
CA ALA A 311 21.63 -24.98 8.05
C ALA A 311 21.72 -25.61 6.66
N THR A 312 21.27 -26.84 6.53
CA THR A 312 21.04 -27.42 5.19
C THR A 312 19.74 -26.86 4.61
N LEU A 313 19.85 -26.15 3.48
CA LEU A 313 18.72 -25.51 2.81
C LEU A 313 18.07 -26.47 1.84
N ILE A 314 16.74 -26.55 1.90
CA ILE A 314 15.88 -27.29 0.97
C ILE A 314 14.72 -26.41 0.51
N PRO A 315 14.13 -26.64 -0.67
CA PRO A 315 12.90 -25.98 -1.07
C PRO A 315 11.74 -26.36 -0.13
N VAL A 316 10.82 -25.40 0.10
CA VAL A 316 9.60 -25.66 0.90
C VAL A 316 8.80 -26.86 0.36
N SER A 317 8.77 -27.00 -0.99
CA SER A 317 8.09 -28.12 -1.65
C SER A 317 8.72 -29.50 -1.37
N ALA A 318 9.92 -29.58 -0.81
CA ALA A 318 10.56 -30.84 -0.45
C ALA A 318 10.09 -31.40 0.90
N LEU A 319 9.53 -30.56 1.75
CA LEU A 319 9.05 -31.00 3.05
C LEU A 319 7.79 -31.84 2.90
N TYR A 320 7.83 -33.06 3.40
CA TYR A 320 6.73 -33.99 3.45
C TYR A 320 6.36 -34.31 4.88
N THR A 321 5.07 -34.33 5.17
CA THR A 321 4.55 -34.77 6.48
C THR A 321 3.94 -36.14 6.29
N ASP A 322 4.53 -37.16 6.91
CA ASP A 322 4.01 -38.52 6.83
C ASP A 322 2.62 -38.60 7.50
N PRO A 323 1.58 -38.94 6.73
CA PRO A 323 0.21 -38.97 7.25
C PRO A 323 -0.01 -40.03 8.33
N THR A 324 0.85 -41.06 8.37
CA THR A 324 0.73 -42.15 9.33
C THR A 324 1.36 -41.81 10.68
N SER A 325 2.55 -41.22 10.66
CA SER A 325 3.32 -40.91 11.89
C SER A 325 3.23 -39.45 12.31
N GLY A 326 2.75 -38.55 11.44
CA GLY A 326 2.74 -37.09 11.64
C GLY A 326 4.14 -36.46 11.65
N LYS A 327 5.18 -37.22 11.35
CA LYS A 327 6.57 -36.72 11.33
C LYS A 327 6.85 -35.96 10.05
N GLN A 328 7.53 -34.83 10.19
CA GLN A 328 8.05 -34.09 9.08
C GLN A 328 9.40 -34.63 8.63
N GLY A 329 9.63 -34.69 7.32
CA GLY A 329 10.87 -35.21 6.75
C GLY A 329 10.95 -34.94 5.26
N VAL A 330 11.97 -35.50 4.67
CA VAL A 330 12.24 -35.39 3.22
C VAL A 330 12.56 -36.77 2.65
N PHE A 331 12.21 -36.98 1.38
CA PHE A 331 12.67 -38.15 0.65
C PHE A 331 14.04 -37.86 0.03
N VAL A 332 15.04 -38.68 0.38
CA VAL A 332 16.43 -38.54 -0.06
C VAL A 332 16.80 -39.67 -1.02
N ALA A 333 17.38 -39.35 -2.14
CA ALA A 333 17.94 -40.34 -3.05
C ALA A 333 19.32 -40.77 -2.59
N SER A 334 19.50 -42.07 -2.37
CA SER A 334 20.67 -42.62 -1.68
C SER A 334 21.95 -42.72 -2.53
N SER A 335 21.83 -42.65 -3.88
CA SER A 335 22.97 -42.87 -4.80
C SER A 335 22.79 -42.26 -6.16
N LEU A 336 22.64 -40.95 -6.23
CA LEU A 336 22.96 -40.24 -7.47
C LEU A 336 24.46 -40.02 -7.43
N GLY A 337 25.19 -40.79 -8.27
CA GLY A 337 26.63 -40.59 -8.40
C GLY A 337 26.94 -39.14 -8.74
N SER A 338 28.15 -38.68 -8.43
CA SER A 338 28.65 -37.32 -8.62
C SER A 338 28.72 -36.85 -10.10
N GLU A 339 28.20 -37.63 -11.04
CA GLU A 339 28.33 -37.41 -12.48
C GLU A 339 27.07 -36.82 -13.18
N ILE A 340 25.97 -36.58 -12.46
CA ILE A 340 24.80 -35.98 -13.08
C ILE A 340 24.84 -34.48 -12.82
N GLU A 341 25.37 -33.74 -13.79
CA GLU A 341 25.25 -32.28 -13.79
C GLU A 341 23.78 -31.87 -13.85
N PRO A 342 23.34 -30.91 -13.02
CA PRO A 342 22.00 -30.35 -13.14
C PRO A 342 21.91 -29.70 -14.52
N VAL A 343 20.93 -30.13 -15.31
CA VAL A 343 20.69 -29.59 -16.67
C VAL A 343 20.42 -28.10 -16.54
N SER A 344 21.40 -27.28 -16.92
CA SER A 344 21.28 -25.83 -16.97
C SER A 344 20.28 -25.45 -18.08
N ASP A 345 19.44 -24.47 -17.82
CA ASP A 345 18.35 -23.96 -18.69
C ASP A 345 18.85 -23.35 -20.04
N SER A 346 20.17 -23.36 -20.29
CA SER A 346 20.79 -22.79 -21.49
C SER A 346 20.66 -23.63 -22.76
N SER A 347 20.10 -24.86 -22.70
CA SER A 347 19.86 -25.69 -23.88
C SER A 347 18.38 -25.66 -24.34
N ARG A 348 17.79 -24.48 -24.43
CA ARG A 348 16.38 -24.26 -24.85
C ARG A 348 16.06 -24.61 -26.32
N ASN A 349 17.02 -25.08 -27.10
CA ASN A 349 16.79 -25.31 -28.55
C ASN A 349 16.46 -26.73 -28.95
N ASP A 350 16.35 -27.71 -28.04
CA ASP A 350 15.87 -29.06 -28.39
C ASP A 350 14.69 -29.48 -27.54
N SER A 351 13.51 -29.00 -27.92
CA SER A 351 12.22 -29.29 -27.24
C SER A 351 11.74 -30.75 -27.39
N ASN A 352 12.53 -31.65 -27.93
CA ASN A 352 12.12 -33.02 -28.24
C ASN A 352 13.01 -34.14 -27.65
N SER A 353 14.01 -33.80 -26.85
CA SER A 353 14.78 -34.82 -26.12
C SER A 353 14.08 -35.08 -24.77
N PRO A 354 13.69 -36.35 -24.46
CA PRO A 354 13.19 -36.67 -23.13
C PRO A 354 14.28 -36.35 -22.13
N ARG A 355 13.99 -35.45 -21.20
CA ARG A 355 14.90 -35.09 -20.12
C ARG A 355 15.39 -36.36 -19.46
N ALA A 356 16.70 -36.52 -19.40
CA ALA A 356 17.33 -37.77 -18.89
C ALA A 356 16.83 -38.05 -17.47
N MET A 357 16.24 -39.21 -17.27
CA MET A 357 15.87 -39.75 -15.95
C MET A 357 16.95 -40.75 -15.56
N THR A 358 17.18 -40.84 -14.25
CA THR A 358 18.08 -41.88 -13.72
C THR A 358 17.47 -43.27 -13.93
N GLU A 359 18.31 -44.27 -13.84
CA GLU A 359 17.86 -45.64 -13.57
C GLU A 359 17.11 -45.66 -12.21
N PRO A 360 16.29 -46.71 -11.94
CA PRO A 360 15.62 -46.85 -10.66
C PRO A 360 16.58 -46.69 -9.51
N THR A 361 16.42 -45.65 -8.72
CA THR A 361 17.31 -45.27 -7.65
C THR A 361 16.60 -45.42 -6.31
N PRO A 362 17.26 -45.99 -5.28
CA PRO A 362 16.69 -46.11 -3.94
C PRO A 362 16.41 -44.73 -3.35
N VAL A 363 15.20 -44.55 -2.78
CA VAL A 363 14.76 -43.35 -2.11
C VAL A 363 14.33 -43.69 -0.68
N GLN A 364 14.78 -42.93 0.29
CA GLN A 364 14.46 -43.14 1.70
C GLN A 364 13.85 -41.88 2.33
N PHE A 365 12.83 -42.10 3.17
CA PHE A 365 12.30 -41.03 4.00
C PHE A 365 13.27 -40.76 5.17
N LYS A 366 13.68 -39.49 5.31
CA LYS A 366 14.57 -39.04 6.36
C LYS A 366 13.86 -37.98 7.19
N PRO A 367 13.57 -38.21 8.46
CA PRO A 367 13.02 -37.16 9.33
C PRO A 367 14.00 -35.98 9.43
N VAL A 368 13.49 -34.77 9.42
CA VAL A 368 14.27 -33.53 9.57
C VAL A 368 13.57 -32.59 10.54
N ASP A 369 14.35 -31.82 11.27
CA ASP A 369 13.86 -30.76 12.14
C ASP A 369 14.03 -29.41 11.40
N VAL A 370 12.93 -28.64 11.29
CA VAL A 370 12.95 -27.33 10.65
C VAL A 370 13.45 -26.30 11.64
N LEU A 371 14.64 -25.74 11.39
CA LEU A 371 15.24 -24.67 12.19
C LEU A 371 14.70 -23.29 11.81
N ALA A 372 14.55 -23.06 10.51
CA ALA A 372 14.10 -21.77 9.99
C ALA A 372 13.26 -21.98 8.73
N GLN A 373 12.21 -21.19 8.61
CA GLN A 373 11.33 -21.20 7.46
C GLN A 373 11.39 -19.85 6.75
N GLY A 374 11.91 -19.86 5.53
CA GLY A 374 11.80 -18.76 4.60
C GLY A 374 10.58 -18.93 3.72
N ARG A 375 10.45 -18.05 2.75
CA ARG A 375 9.30 -18.06 1.83
C ARG A 375 9.35 -19.21 0.83
N MET A 376 10.53 -19.58 0.36
CA MET A 376 10.72 -20.57 -0.69
C MET A 376 11.67 -21.71 -0.26
N GLU A 377 12.40 -21.50 0.81
CA GLU A 377 13.41 -22.40 1.33
C GLU A 377 13.19 -22.66 2.81
N LEU A 378 13.62 -23.81 3.26
CA LEU A 378 13.66 -24.21 4.65
C LEU A 378 15.10 -24.51 5.05
N GLY A 379 15.50 -24.04 6.23
CA GLY A 379 16.72 -24.48 6.88
C GLY A 379 16.42 -25.66 7.77
N VAL A 380 17.04 -26.80 7.52
CA VAL A 380 16.77 -28.04 8.26
C VAL A 380 18.02 -28.63 8.88
N VAL A 381 17.82 -29.41 9.95
CA VAL A 381 18.82 -30.25 10.59
C VAL A 381 18.45 -31.72 10.39
N GLY A 382 19.44 -32.60 10.32
CA GLY A 382 19.25 -34.00 10.06
C GLY A 382 19.52 -34.41 8.59
N LEU A 383 19.85 -33.43 7.73
CA LEU A 383 20.20 -33.65 6.34
C LEU A 383 21.60 -33.12 6.04
N GLU A 384 22.38 -33.85 5.26
CA GLU A 384 23.71 -33.40 4.81
C GLU A 384 23.61 -32.56 3.54
N SER A 385 24.46 -31.56 3.44
CA SER A 385 24.60 -30.78 2.21
C SER A 385 25.07 -31.65 1.04
N GLY A 386 24.52 -31.42 -0.15
CA GLY A 386 24.84 -32.20 -1.34
C GLY A 386 23.92 -33.41 -1.58
N GLN A 387 23.09 -33.80 -0.61
CA GLN A 387 22.11 -34.87 -0.80
C GLN A 387 20.99 -34.41 -1.74
N TRP A 388 20.51 -35.36 -2.57
CA TRP A 388 19.37 -35.09 -3.47
C TRP A 388 18.05 -35.29 -2.76
N VAL A 389 17.23 -34.25 -2.75
CA VAL A 389 15.94 -34.18 -2.03
C VAL A 389 14.82 -34.10 -3.05
N VAL A 390 13.83 -34.97 -2.91
CA VAL A 390 12.65 -34.99 -3.78
C VAL A 390 11.77 -33.80 -3.50
N THR A 391 11.38 -33.06 -4.54
CA THR A 391 10.59 -31.84 -4.45
C THR A 391 9.21 -31.95 -5.10
N VAL A 392 9.02 -32.92 -6.02
CA VAL A 392 7.76 -33.19 -6.70
C VAL A 392 7.59 -34.70 -6.82
N GLY A 393 6.38 -35.18 -6.54
CA GLY A 393 6.04 -36.60 -6.61
C GLY A 393 6.25 -37.38 -5.31
N GLN A 394 6.41 -36.70 -4.17
CA GLN A 394 6.56 -37.33 -2.84
C GLN A 394 5.38 -38.24 -2.49
N ASP A 395 4.16 -37.84 -2.88
CA ASP A 395 2.94 -38.63 -2.63
C ASP A 395 2.97 -40.01 -3.30
N LEU A 396 3.71 -40.13 -4.40
CA LEU A 396 3.91 -41.40 -5.11
C LEU A 396 4.85 -42.34 -4.33
N LEU A 397 5.61 -41.81 -3.38
CA LEU A 397 6.58 -42.54 -2.53
C LEU A 397 5.97 -42.95 -1.19
N SER A 398 4.87 -42.34 -0.77
CA SER A 398 4.24 -42.53 0.55
C SER A 398 3.69 -43.96 0.81
N GLU A 399 3.52 -44.78 -0.26
CA GLU A 399 3.01 -46.13 -0.17
C GLU A 399 4.11 -47.20 0.09
N GLY A 400 5.26 -46.81 0.66
CA GLY A 400 6.36 -47.76 0.97
C GLY A 400 7.22 -48.12 -0.24
N ARG A 401 7.11 -47.39 -1.32
CA ARG A 401 7.95 -47.57 -2.52
C ARG A 401 9.35 -47.04 -2.22
N SER A 402 10.33 -47.89 -2.29
CA SER A 402 11.74 -47.59 -1.98
C SER A 402 12.58 -47.23 -3.20
N GLN A 403 11.99 -47.16 -4.41
CA GLN A 403 12.69 -46.84 -5.64
C GLN A 403 11.92 -45.85 -6.52
N ALA A 404 12.62 -44.89 -7.10
CA ALA A 404 12.08 -43.91 -8.04
C ALA A 404 13.06 -43.64 -9.20
N ARG A 405 12.54 -43.20 -10.34
CA ARG A 405 13.34 -42.58 -11.39
C ARG A 405 13.41 -41.10 -11.13
N ILE A 406 14.61 -40.55 -10.99
CA ILE A 406 14.83 -39.19 -10.54
C ILE A 406 15.16 -38.32 -11.75
N ARG A 407 14.48 -37.17 -11.83
CA ARG A 407 14.84 -36.07 -12.71
C ARG A 407 15.49 -34.98 -11.85
N THR A 408 16.72 -34.63 -12.18
CA THR A 408 17.42 -33.55 -11.49
C THR A 408 16.91 -32.19 -11.96
N MET A 409 16.69 -31.28 -10.98
CA MET A 409 16.20 -29.92 -11.22
C MET A 409 17.17 -28.88 -10.66
N SER A 410 17.23 -27.70 -11.29
CA SER A 410 17.94 -26.56 -10.74
C SER A 410 17.06 -25.84 -9.68
N TRP A 411 17.71 -25.16 -8.75
CA TRP A 411 17.03 -24.33 -7.74
C TRP A 411 16.18 -23.23 -8.38
N GLU A 412 16.68 -22.60 -9.45
CA GLU A 412 15.95 -21.56 -10.15
C GLU A 412 14.62 -22.07 -10.72
N ARG A 413 14.63 -23.26 -11.31
CA ARG A 413 13.40 -23.86 -11.86
C ARG A 413 12.39 -24.19 -10.77
N ILE A 414 12.84 -24.69 -9.65
CA ILE A 414 11.96 -24.97 -8.50
C ILE A 414 11.34 -23.69 -7.97
N PHE A 415 12.13 -22.61 -7.83
CA PHE A 415 11.62 -21.32 -7.41
C PHE A 415 10.59 -20.74 -8.37
N GLN A 416 10.81 -20.87 -9.67
CA GLN A 416 9.81 -20.50 -10.67
C GLN A 416 8.50 -21.26 -10.48
N LEU A 417 8.57 -22.58 -10.32
CA LEU A 417 7.39 -23.43 -10.12
C LEU A 417 6.65 -23.11 -8.82
N GLN A 418 7.37 -22.81 -7.74
CA GLN A 418 6.75 -22.41 -6.46
C GLN A 418 6.12 -21.00 -6.49
N GLN A 419 6.60 -20.11 -7.38
CA GLN A 419 6.04 -18.76 -7.54
C GLN A 419 4.78 -18.75 -8.40
N LEU A 420 4.64 -19.71 -9.31
CA LEU A 420 3.48 -19.80 -10.16
C LEU A 420 2.25 -20.24 -9.35
N GLN A 421 1.18 -19.47 -9.44
CA GLN A 421 -0.13 -19.90 -8.96
C GLN A 421 -0.68 -20.95 -9.96
N ARG A 422 -1.60 -21.80 -9.49
CA ARG A 422 -2.19 -22.87 -10.32
C ARG A 422 -2.79 -22.36 -11.63
N GLU A 423 -3.36 -21.16 -11.62
CA GLU A 423 -3.92 -20.51 -12.81
C GLU A 423 -2.85 -20.05 -13.81
N ASP A 424 -1.70 -19.61 -13.30
CA ASP A 424 -0.57 -19.20 -14.15
C ASP A 424 0.10 -20.39 -14.81
N LEU A 425 0.24 -21.51 -14.09
CA LEU A 425 0.69 -22.79 -14.65
C LEU A 425 -0.22 -23.29 -15.76
N LEU A 426 -1.53 -23.18 -15.59
CA LEU A 426 -2.50 -23.56 -16.62
C LEU A 426 -2.39 -22.66 -17.86
N LYS A 427 -2.19 -21.35 -17.70
CA LYS A 427 -1.98 -20.42 -18.82
C LYS A 427 -0.70 -20.74 -19.59
N GLU A 428 0.40 -21.02 -18.88
CA GLU A 428 1.68 -21.38 -19.51
C GLU A 428 1.56 -22.67 -20.31
N ILE A 429 0.91 -23.71 -19.77
CA ILE A 429 0.66 -24.98 -20.46
C ILE A 429 -0.26 -24.80 -21.67
N MET A 430 -1.29 -23.94 -21.58
CA MET A 430 -2.19 -23.65 -22.71
C MET A 430 -1.46 -22.89 -23.82
N GLN A 431 -0.62 -21.91 -23.50
CA GLN A 431 0.19 -21.18 -24.48
C GLN A 431 1.23 -22.07 -25.17
N GLU A 432 1.87 -23.01 -24.47
CA GLU A 432 2.76 -23.99 -25.06
C GLU A 432 2.03 -24.94 -26.03
N ARG A 433 0.77 -25.27 -25.74
CA ARG A 433 -0.08 -26.12 -26.58
C ARG A 433 -0.52 -25.40 -27.85
N ASP A 434 -1.01 -24.19 -27.73
CA ASP A 434 -1.44 -23.35 -28.85
C ASP A 434 -0.26 -22.99 -29.79
N GLY A 435 0.95 -22.78 -29.20
CA GLY A 435 2.17 -22.59 -29.99
C GLY A 435 2.62 -23.83 -30.79
N LYS A 436 2.27 -25.03 -30.34
CA LYS A 436 2.57 -26.29 -31.06
C LYS A 436 1.57 -26.60 -32.16
N ASP A 437 0.29 -26.26 -31.98
CA ASP A 437 -0.75 -26.49 -32.98
C ASP A 437 -0.63 -25.54 -34.20
N ASN A 438 -0.02 -24.34 -34.02
CA ASN A 438 0.26 -23.42 -35.13
C ASN A 438 1.46 -23.81 -36.01
N ASN A 439 2.28 -24.80 -35.63
CA ASN A 439 3.42 -25.27 -36.39
C ASN A 439 3.14 -26.59 -37.21
N ILE A 440 1.89 -27.07 -37.24
CA ILE A 440 1.50 -28.27 -37.93
C ILE A 440 0.66 -27.98 -39.21
N THR A 441 0.46 -26.71 -39.55
CA THR A 441 -0.22 -26.32 -40.80
C THR A 441 0.72 -25.51 -41.66
N LEU A 442 1.58 -26.22 -42.42
CA LEU A 442 2.02 -25.85 -43.78
C LEU A 442 2.68 -27.08 -44.40
#